data_d5a9a7c096bbf9434c289d5c14a9ebf9
#
_entry.id   d5a9a7c096bbf9434c289d5c14a9ebf9
#
_cell.length_a   1.000
_cell.length_b   1.000
_cell.length_c   1.000
_cell.angle_alpha   90.00
_cell.angle_beta   90.00
_cell.angle_gamma   90.00
#
_symmetry.space_group_name_H-M   'P 1'
#
loop_
_entity.id
_entity.type
_entity.pdbx_description
1 polymer ?
#
loop_
_entity_poly.entity_id
_entity_poly.type
_entity_poly.pdbx_seq_one_letter_code
_entity_poly.pdbx_strand_id
1 'polypeptide(L)'
;MWSSIYNGVFSNPFILNPVYIASTSAVAAGTDTLVLTLHGAPDCLDNFSTDTMVLVIAPMATVNAGPDLVSCYNLPVSINATATNYSIVQWTTTGNGVFSDNTILNPVYYPGSLDSTAGCSHLTLTAWGLYGCSTITVQDQLMLCFNFTPQVSAGSDGEICENSTFLTSSASANYVSS
;
A
#
# COMPACT_ATOMS: atom_id res chain seq x y z
N MET A 1 27.55 23.98 -21.97
CA MET A 1 27.64 22.54 -21.69
C MET A 1 27.02 22.27 -20.32
N TRP A 2 26.21 21.24 -20.19
CA TRP A 2 25.70 20.77 -18.91
C TRP A 2 26.66 19.81 -18.23
N SER A 3 26.70 19.88 -16.90
CA SER A 3 27.38 18.92 -16.02
C SER A 3 26.59 18.69 -14.75
N SER A 4 26.90 17.65 -14.00
CA SER A 4 26.22 17.23 -12.76
C SER A 4 27.28 16.95 -11.70
N ILE A 5 27.03 17.34 -10.45
CA ILE A 5 27.97 17.12 -9.34
C ILE A 5 28.09 15.62 -9.01
N TYR A 6 27.00 14.87 -9.11
CA TYR A 6 27.00 13.43 -8.82
C TYR A 6 27.11 12.55 -10.07
N ASN A 7 27.64 13.08 -11.18
CA ASN A 7 27.94 12.35 -12.42
C ASN A 7 26.67 11.73 -13.07
N GLY A 8 25.52 12.41 -12.99
CA GLY A 8 24.35 12.04 -13.77
C GLY A 8 24.61 12.23 -15.28
N VAL A 9 23.85 11.56 -16.10
CA VAL A 9 24.06 11.50 -17.56
C VAL A 9 23.07 12.39 -18.29
N PHE A 10 23.56 13.18 -19.23
CA PHE A 10 22.75 13.97 -20.16
C PHE A 10 22.66 13.28 -21.53
N SER A 11 21.51 13.30 -22.16
CA SER A 11 21.32 12.76 -23.53
C SER A 11 22.27 13.42 -24.54
N ASN A 12 22.50 14.71 -24.40
CA ASN A 12 23.53 15.49 -25.07
C ASN A 12 23.84 16.72 -24.21
N PRO A 13 25.03 16.83 -23.57
CA PRO A 13 25.31 17.94 -22.67
C PRO A 13 25.54 19.29 -23.39
N PHE A 14 25.60 19.31 -24.72
CA PHE A 14 25.86 20.51 -25.49
C PHE A 14 24.61 21.23 -26.02
N ILE A 15 23.41 20.66 -25.86
CA ILE A 15 22.14 21.33 -26.20
C ILE A 15 21.56 22.02 -24.95
N LEU A 16 20.71 23.02 -25.15
CA LEU A 16 20.11 23.79 -24.06
C LEU A 16 19.15 22.97 -23.19
N ASN A 17 18.40 22.04 -23.79
CA ASN A 17 17.36 21.26 -23.13
C ASN A 17 17.61 19.75 -23.28
N PRO A 18 18.64 19.19 -22.65
CA PRO A 18 18.88 17.74 -22.66
C PRO A 18 17.95 17.02 -21.69
N VAL A 19 17.76 15.71 -21.92
CA VAL A 19 17.20 14.82 -20.91
C VAL A 19 18.30 14.48 -19.92
N TYR A 20 18.05 14.61 -18.63
CA TYR A 20 18.94 14.24 -17.55
C TYR A 20 18.51 12.89 -16.95
N ILE A 21 19.48 12.01 -16.68
CA ILE A 21 19.31 10.74 -15.97
C ILE A 21 20.19 10.78 -14.73
N ALA A 22 19.57 10.67 -13.55
CA ALA A 22 20.28 10.69 -12.28
C ALA A 22 21.16 9.45 -12.12
N SER A 23 22.37 9.66 -11.58
CA SER A 23 23.26 8.57 -11.18
C SER A 23 22.78 7.91 -9.89
N THR A 24 23.33 6.73 -9.57
CA THR A 24 23.07 6.06 -8.28
C THR A 24 23.53 6.90 -7.09
N SER A 25 24.60 7.69 -7.25
CA SER A 25 25.09 8.61 -6.22
C SER A 25 24.13 9.78 -5.98
N ALA A 26 23.55 10.34 -7.04
CA ALA A 26 22.53 11.40 -6.95
C ALA A 26 21.23 10.87 -6.29
N VAL A 27 20.81 9.66 -6.66
CA VAL A 27 19.66 8.99 -6.02
C VAL A 27 19.92 8.76 -4.53
N ALA A 28 21.09 8.28 -4.16
CA ALA A 28 21.46 8.06 -2.75
C ALA A 28 21.56 9.38 -1.95
N ALA A 29 21.99 10.48 -2.60
CA ALA A 29 22.04 11.80 -1.98
C ALA A 29 20.64 12.47 -1.88
N GLY A 30 19.65 12.00 -2.63
CA GLY A 30 18.30 12.60 -2.72
C GLY A 30 18.27 13.93 -3.47
N THR A 31 19.38 14.34 -4.08
CA THR A 31 19.52 15.62 -4.79
C THR A 31 20.69 15.58 -5.77
N ASP A 32 20.64 16.44 -6.79
CA ASP A 32 21.81 16.75 -7.62
C ASP A 32 21.82 18.24 -7.96
N THR A 33 23.00 18.78 -8.18
CA THR A 33 23.16 20.13 -8.72
C THR A 33 23.63 20.05 -10.17
N LEU A 34 22.78 20.55 -11.06
CA LEU A 34 23.07 20.62 -12.48
C LEU A 34 23.65 21.99 -12.79
N VAL A 35 24.77 22.01 -13.51
CA VAL A 35 25.51 23.21 -13.86
C VAL A 35 25.50 23.41 -15.36
N LEU A 36 25.03 24.57 -15.81
CA LEU A 36 25.13 25.01 -17.20
C LEU A 36 26.31 25.97 -17.34
N THR A 37 27.28 25.60 -18.17
CA THR A 37 28.42 26.45 -18.50
C THR A 37 28.34 26.88 -19.95
N LEU A 38 28.47 28.18 -20.18
CA LEU A 38 28.57 28.80 -21.50
C LEU A 38 29.95 29.43 -21.64
N HIS A 39 30.70 29.06 -22.66
CA HIS A 39 31.96 29.69 -23.03
C HIS A 39 31.72 30.77 -24.08
N GLY A 40 32.58 31.77 -24.07
CA GLY A 40 32.60 32.85 -25.05
C GLY A 40 32.91 32.36 -26.46
N ALA A 41 32.81 33.29 -27.43
CA ALA A 41 33.24 33.06 -28.81
C ALA A 41 34.74 32.69 -28.90
N PRO A 42 35.21 32.13 -30.02
CA PRO A 42 36.59 31.63 -30.17
C PRO A 42 37.70 32.59 -29.71
N ASP A 43 37.49 33.88 -29.86
CA ASP A 43 38.44 34.90 -29.42
C ASP A 43 38.34 35.27 -27.92
N CYS A 44 37.39 34.69 -27.20
CA CYS A 44 37.07 34.95 -25.80
C CYS A 44 36.87 33.64 -25.00
N LEU A 45 37.54 32.56 -25.33
CA LEU A 45 37.35 31.23 -24.74
C LEU A 45 37.61 31.17 -23.23
N ASP A 46 38.49 32.07 -22.72
CA ASP A 46 38.76 32.18 -21.27
C ASP A 46 37.60 32.81 -20.47
N ASN A 47 36.64 33.44 -21.16
CA ASN A 47 35.42 33.98 -20.54
C ASN A 47 34.33 32.94 -20.56
N PHE A 48 33.85 32.60 -19.39
CA PHE A 48 32.69 31.68 -19.24
C PHE A 48 31.68 32.25 -18.23
N SER A 49 30.44 31.82 -18.39
CA SER A 49 29.35 32.09 -17.44
C SER A 49 28.74 30.77 -17.02
N THR A 50 28.41 30.66 -15.75
CA THR A 50 27.77 29.48 -15.20
C THR A 50 26.49 29.84 -14.49
N ASP A 51 25.50 28.94 -14.58
CA ASP A 51 24.31 28.95 -13.76
C ASP A 51 24.02 27.55 -13.24
N THR A 52 23.36 27.45 -12.08
CA THR A 52 23.12 26.20 -11.39
C THR A 52 21.66 26.02 -11.04
N MET A 53 21.19 24.78 -11.13
CA MET A 53 19.89 24.39 -10.59
C MET A 53 20.03 23.16 -9.69
N VAL A 54 19.26 23.13 -8.60
CA VAL A 54 19.19 21.97 -7.71
C VAL A 54 17.99 21.13 -8.11
N LEU A 55 18.25 19.85 -8.37
CA LEU A 55 17.22 18.84 -8.65
C LEU A 55 17.05 17.99 -7.39
N VAL A 56 15.83 17.96 -6.83
CA VAL A 56 15.46 17.04 -5.74
C VAL A 56 15.03 15.70 -6.35
N ILE A 57 15.63 14.62 -5.87
CA ILE A 57 15.37 13.24 -6.32
C ILE A 57 14.68 12.51 -5.20
N ALA A 58 13.35 12.37 -5.30
CA ALA A 58 12.56 11.64 -4.31
C ALA A 58 12.72 10.11 -4.49
N PRO A 59 12.97 9.36 -3.41
CA PRO A 59 12.95 7.92 -3.47
C PRO A 59 11.53 7.41 -3.76
N MET A 60 11.42 6.25 -4.40
CA MET A 60 10.13 5.60 -4.65
C MET A 60 9.44 5.24 -3.33
N ALA A 61 8.13 5.41 -3.30
CA ALA A 61 7.34 4.89 -2.19
C ALA A 61 7.40 3.37 -2.14
N THR A 62 7.31 2.81 -0.93
CA THR A 62 7.13 1.38 -0.72
C THR A 62 5.97 1.14 0.23
N VAL A 63 5.24 0.05 0.03
CA VAL A 63 4.15 -0.37 0.91
C VAL A 63 4.22 -1.87 1.16
N ASN A 64 3.75 -2.27 2.33
CA ASN A 64 3.47 -3.64 2.69
C ASN A 64 2.20 -3.64 3.54
N ALA A 65 1.14 -4.25 3.03
CA ALA A 65 -0.17 -4.33 3.69
C ALA A 65 -0.17 -5.23 4.93
N GLY A 66 0.88 -6.03 5.09
CA GLY A 66 1.01 -7.05 6.13
C GLY A 66 0.65 -8.44 5.62
N PRO A 67 0.73 -9.46 6.48
CA PRO A 67 0.40 -10.83 6.13
C PRO A 67 -1.11 -11.01 5.96
N ASP A 68 -1.51 -12.06 5.25
CA ASP A 68 -2.90 -12.52 5.21
C ASP A 68 -3.41 -12.84 6.62
N LEU A 69 -4.68 -12.53 6.88
CA LEU A 69 -5.29 -12.62 8.19
C LEU A 69 -6.50 -13.55 8.18
N VAL A 70 -6.73 -14.18 9.31
CA VAL A 70 -7.96 -14.92 9.57
C VAL A 70 -8.59 -14.38 10.85
N SER A 71 -9.89 -14.07 10.81
CA SER A 71 -10.65 -13.57 11.95
C SER A 71 -11.96 -14.32 12.10
N CYS A 72 -12.56 -14.23 13.28
CA CYS A 72 -13.93 -14.64 13.43
C CYS A 72 -14.87 -13.60 12.82
N TYR A 73 -15.99 -14.06 12.30
CA TYR A 73 -17.03 -13.18 11.77
C TYR A 73 -17.48 -12.12 12.80
N ASN A 74 -17.74 -10.90 12.33
CA ASN A 74 -18.15 -9.73 13.12
C ASN A 74 -17.14 -9.17 14.14
N LEU A 75 -15.90 -9.66 14.18
CA LEU A 75 -14.89 -9.05 15.03
C LEU A 75 -14.08 -7.99 14.27
N PRO A 76 -13.84 -6.83 14.90
CA PRO A 76 -12.92 -5.84 14.34
C PRO A 76 -11.51 -6.42 14.20
N VAL A 77 -10.83 -6.06 13.11
CA VAL A 77 -9.49 -6.56 12.78
C VAL A 77 -8.52 -5.38 12.74
N SER A 78 -7.50 -5.41 13.60
CA SER A 78 -6.41 -4.43 13.54
C SER A 78 -5.44 -4.79 12.43
N ILE A 79 -5.17 -3.85 11.54
CA ILE A 79 -4.22 -4.00 10.44
C ILE A 79 -2.86 -3.48 10.89
N ASN A 80 -1.79 -4.14 10.46
CA ASN A 80 -0.42 -3.76 10.78
C ASN A 80 0.41 -3.71 9.48
N ALA A 81 0.33 -2.59 8.81
CA ALA A 81 1.02 -2.31 7.56
C ALA A 81 2.27 -1.46 7.78
N THR A 82 3.14 -1.44 6.79
CA THR A 82 4.31 -0.55 6.74
C THR A 82 4.39 0.17 5.40
N ALA A 83 4.89 1.40 5.41
CA ALA A 83 5.15 2.17 4.21
C ALA A 83 6.32 3.14 4.43
N THR A 84 7.05 3.44 3.35
CA THR A 84 8.14 4.44 3.37
C THR A 84 8.04 5.37 2.17
N ASN A 85 8.61 6.58 2.29
CA ASN A 85 8.72 7.57 1.20
C ASN A 85 7.36 7.93 0.55
N TYR A 86 6.31 7.97 1.33
CA TYR A 86 4.96 8.29 0.87
C TYR A 86 4.48 9.65 1.39
N SER A 87 3.56 10.26 0.66
CA SER A 87 2.87 11.50 1.08
C SER A 87 1.54 11.20 1.76
N ILE A 88 0.76 10.29 1.19
CA ILE A 88 -0.53 9.82 1.72
C ILE A 88 -0.67 8.33 1.45
N VAL A 89 -1.53 7.70 2.24
CA VAL A 89 -1.97 6.31 2.04
C VAL A 89 -3.48 6.26 1.97
N GLN A 90 -4.00 5.22 1.33
CA GLN A 90 -5.43 4.93 1.29
C GLN A 90 -5.69 3.43 1.26
N TRP A 91 -6.58 2.98 2.14
CA TRP A 91 -7.10 1.63 2.13
C TRP A 91 -8.41 1.53 1.35
N THR A 92 -8.56 0.43 0.61
CA THR A 92 -9.80 0.02 -0.05
C THR A 92 -10.09 -1.45 0.23
N THR A 93 -11.34 -1.88 0.08
CA THR A 93 -11.77 -3.27 0.26
C THR A 93 -12.61 -3.73 -0.91
N THR A 94 -12.56 -5.03 -1.23
CA THR A 94 -13.47 -5.67 -2.18
C THR A 94 -14.82 -6.01 -1.54
N GLY A 95 -14.91 -5.99 -0.21
CA GLY A 95 -16.13 -6.23 0.54
C GLY A 95 -16.92 -4.96 0.82
N ASN A 96 -17.83 -5.02 1.79
CA ASN A 96 -18.63 -3.88 2.23
C ASN A 96 -18.34 -3.45 3.68
N GLY A 97 -17.27 -3.95 4.27
CA GLY A 97 -16.77 -3.48 5.56
C GLY A 97 -16.20 -2.07 5.48
N VAL A 98 -15.91 -1.49 6.64
CA VAL A 98 -15.42 -0.13 6.75
C VAL A 98 -14.16 -0.07 7.60
N PHE A 99 -13.27 0.86 7.25
CA PHE A 99 -12.09 1.17 8.07
C PHE A 99 -12.43 2.24 9.10
N SER A 100 -11.80 2.18 10.28
CA SER A 100 -11.88 3.26 11.27
C SER A 100 -11.48 4.63 10.70
N ASP A 101 -10.44 4.59 9.87
CA ASP A 101 -9.97 5.67 9.02
C ASP A 101 -9.15 5.03 7.89
N ASN A 102 -9.59 5.16 6.66
CA ASN A 102 -8.93 4.55 5.51
C ASN A 102 -7.70 5.33 5.01
N THR A 103 -7.36 6.45 5.65
CA THR A 103 -6.21 7.29 5.30
C THR A 103 -5.02 7.14 6.24
N ILE A 104 -5.14 6.34 7.29
CA ILE A 104 -4.04 6.01 8.20
C ILE A 104 -3.42 4.65 7.86
N LEU A 105 -2.15 4.46 8.23
CA LEU A 105 -1.40 3.26 7.87
C LEU A 105 -1.94 2.00 8.57
N ASN A 106 -2.32 2.11 9.83
CA ASN A 106 -2.76 0.99 10.67
C ASN A 106 -4.20 1.20 11.20
N PRO A 107 -5.23 1.11 10.33
CA PRO A 107 -6.61 1.23 10.76
C PRO A 107 -7.13 -0.05 11.42
N VAL A 108 -8.29 0.06 12.05
CA VAL A 108 -9.14 -1.08 12.39
C VAL A 108 -10.15 -1.28 11.27
N TYR A 109 -10.26 -2.49 10.76
CA TYR A 109 -11.26 -2.87 9.78
C TYR A 109 -12.46 -3.52 10.49
N TYR A 110 -13.65 -3.06 10.18
CA TYR A 110 -14.93 -3.57 10.66
C TYR A 110 -15.61 -4.32 9.51
N PRO A 111 -15.61 -5.66 9.54
CA PRO A 111 -16.18 -6.45 8.45
C PRO A 111 -17.67 -6.20 8.25
N GLY A 112 -18.12 -6.18 7.01
CA GLY A 112 -19.52 -6.08 6.64
C GLY A 112 -20.14 -7.43 6.30
N SER A 113 -21.44 -7.45 6.05
CA SER A 113 -22.17 -8.68 5.76
C SER A 113 -21.74 -9.39 4.48
N LEU A 114 -21.29 -8.64 3.45
CA LEU A 114 -20.79 -9.24 2.21
C LEU A 114 -19.42 -9.89 2.40
N ASP A 115 -18.58 -9.36 3.31
CA ASP A 115 -17.27 -9.93 3.61
C ASP A 115 -17.43 -11.37 4.14
N SER A 116 -18.36 -11.54 5.06
CA SER A 116 -18.65 -12.87 5.63
C SER A 116 -19.28 -13.82 4.62
N THR A 117 -20.20 -13.33 3.79
CA THR A 117 -20.86 -14.16 2.78
C THR A 117 -19.86 -14.64 1.72
N ALA A 118 -18.88 -13.79 1.36
CA ALA A 118 -17.80 -14.14 0.45
C ALA A 118 -16.74 -15.07 1.09
N GLY A 119 -16.69 -15.13 2.42
CA GLY A 119 -15.70 -15.90 3.18
C GLY A 119 -14.34 -15.23 3.30
N CYS A 120 -13.93 -14.43 2.33
CA CYS A 120 -12.69 -13.65 2.35
C CYS A 120 -12.89 -12.31 1.62
N SER A 121 -12.13 -11.29 2.03
CA SER A 121 -12.07 -9.98 1.36
C SER A 121 -10.61 -9.55 1.16
N HIS A 122 -10.33 -8.88 0.06
CA HIS A 122 -9.04 -8.25 -0.17
C HIS A 122 -9.05 -6.83 0.35
N LEU A 123 -8.05 -6.50 1.16
CA LEU A 123 -7.79 -5.16 1.66
C LEU A 123 -6.53 -4.63 0.95
N THR A 124 -6.68 -3.57 0.17
CA THR A 124 -5.60 -2.99 -0.64
C THR A 124 -5.12 -1.69 -0.05
N LEU A 125 -3.83 -1.58 0.22
CA LEU A 125 -3.15 -0.36 0.63
C LEU A 125 -2.53 0.30 -0.60
N THR A 126 -2.89 1.54 -0.86
CA THR A 126 -2.28 2.38 -1.89
C THR A 126 -1.50 3.51 -1.23
N ALA A 127 -0.27 3.76 -1.67
CA ALA A 127 0.51 4.92 -1.25
C ALA A 127 0.92 5.77 -2.46
N TRP A 128 0.91 7.09 -2.27
CA TRP A 128 1.39 8.08 -3.23
C TRP A 128 2.78 8.56 -2.83
N GLY A 129 3.67 8.72 -3.80
CA GLY A 129 5.03 9.16 -3.57
C GLY A 129 5.15 10.61 -3.07
N LEU A 130 6.36 11.00 -2.72
CA LEU A 130 6.71 12.35 -2.27
C LEU A 130 7.07 13.27 -3.45
N TYR A 131 6.91 14.57 -3.28
CA TYR A 131 7.36 15.62 -4.20
C TYR A 131 6.92 15.37 -5.66
N GLY A 132 7.87 15.35 -6.58
CA GLY A 132 7.65 15.09 -8.01
C GLY A 132 7.10 13.69 -8.32
N CYS A 133 7.10 12.77 -7.36
CA CYS A 133 6.52 11.43 -7.45
C CYS A 133 5.08 11.35 -6.91
N SER A 134 4.43 12.46 -6.58
CA SER A 134 3.08 12.49 -5.97
C SER A 134 1.98 11.91 -6.85
N THR A 135 2.19 11.77 -8.16
CA THR A 135 1.28 11.13 -9.11
C THR A 135 1.56 9.63 -9.30
N ILE A 136 2.68 9.13 -8.74
CA ILE A 136 3.08 7.74 -8.83
C ILE A 136 2.55 7.02 -7.60
N THR A 137 1.84 5.92 -7.83
CA THR A 137 1.29 5.09 -6.76
C THR A 137 1.97 3.73 -6.71
N VAL A 138 2.07 3.18 -5.51
CA VAL A 138 2.42 1.78 -5.26
C VAL A 138 1.31 1.15 -4.43
N GLN A 139 1.08 -0.14 -4.63
CA GLN A 139 0.00 -0.87 -3.96
C GLN A 139 0.52 -2.20 -3.44
N ASP A 140 -0.06 -2.62 -2.33
CA ASP A 140 0.03 -3.97 -1.80
C ASP A 140 -1.30 -4.37 -1.19
N GLN A 141 -1.57 -5.67 -1.06
CA GLN A 141 -2.82 -6.16 -0.50
C GLN A 141 -2.61 -7.34 0.43
N LEU A 142 -3.48 -7.45 1.40
CA LEU A 142 -3.65 -8.64 2.23
C LEU A 142 -5.03 -9.26 1.97
N MET A 143 -5.12 -10.56 2.17
CA MET A 143 -6.40 -11.29 2.18
C MET A 143 -6.85 -11.48 3.63
N LEU A 144 -8.08 -11.07 3.93
CA LEU A 144 -8.72 -11.28 5.23
C LEU A 144 -9.85 -12.30 5.07
N CYS A 145 -9.69 -13.47 5.68
CA CYS A 145 -10.69 -14.54 5.67
C CYS A 145 -11.45 -14.63 6.99
N PHE A 146 -12.69 -15.11 6.95
CA PHE A 146 -13.59 -15.15 8.08
C PHE A 146 -14.03 -16.56 8.38
N ASN A 147 -13.81 -16.99 9.62
CA ASN A 147 -14.36 -18.21 10.17
C ASN A 147 -15.70 -17.91 10.87
N PHE A 148 -16.69 -18.74 10.63
CA PHE A 148 -17.97 -18.62 11.32
C PHE A 148 -17.89 -19.20 12.73
N THR A 149 -18.64 -18.58 13.65
CA THR A 149 -18.85 -19.19 14.97
C THR A 149 -19.67 -20.46 14.82
N PRO A 150 -19.27 -21.55 15.46
CA PRO A 150 -20.10 -22.76 15.49
C PRO A 150 -21.50 -22.45 16.01
N GLN A 151 -22.52 -22.95 15.36
CA GLN A 151 -23.90 -22.86 15.82
C GLN A 151 -24.41 -24.26 16.10
N VAL A 152 -25.10 -24.38 17.19
CA VAL A 152 -25.73 -25.65 17.64
C VAL A 152 -27.17 -25.38 18.08
N SER A 153 -28.03 -26.25 17.70
CA SER A 153 -29.42 -26.30 18.20
C SER A 153 -29.74 -27.70 18.70
N ALA A 154 -30.26 -27.81 19.88
CA ALA A 154 -30.72 -29.09 20.43
C ALA A 154 -32.09 -29.49 19.90
N GLY A 155 -32.76 -28.59 19.16
CA GLY A 155 -34.12 -28.76 18.73
C GLY A 155 -35.12 -28.14 19.72
N SER A 156 -36.40 -28.42 19.54
CA SER A 156 -37.44 -27.94 20.44
C SER A 156 -37.49 -28.79 21.73
N ASP A 157 -37.97 -28.16 22.81
CA ASP A 157 -38.25 -28.86 24.04
C ASP A 157 -39.31 -29.97 23.82
N GLY A 158 -39.18 -31.06 24.54
CA GLY A 158 -40.07 -32.19 24.42
C GLY A 158 -40.41 -32.80 25.77
N GLU A 159 -41.54 -33.52 25.81
CA GLU A 159 -41.98 -34.25 27.00
C GLU A 159 -42.06 -35.75 26.69
N ILE A 160 -41.70 -36.57 27.67
CA ILE A 160 -41.80 -38.02 27.57
C ILE A 160 -42.55 -38.59 28.78
N CYS A 161 -43.22 -39.70 28.58
CA CYS A 161 -43.77 -40.48 29.69
C CYS A 161 -42.66 -41.30 30.36
N GLU A 162 -42.83 -41.62 31.63
CA GLU A 162 -41.96 -42.54 32.34
C GLU A 162 -41.81 -43.87 31.57
N ASN A 163 -40.58 -44.37 31.45
CA ASN A 163 -40.20 -45.55 30.67
C ASN A 163 -40.33 -45.47 29.16
N SER A 164 -40.46 -44.26 28.57
CA SER A 164 -40.41 -44.05 27.11
C SER A 164 -39.07 -43.46 26.68
N THR A 165 -38.82 -43.43 25.37
CA THR A 165 -37.59 -42.88 24.78
C THR A 165 -37.91 -41.62 23.99
N PHE A 166 -37.01 -40.61 24.01
CA PHE A 166 -37.13 -39.39 23.24
C PHE A 166 -36.09 -39.37 22.12
N LEU A 167 -36.49 -39.12 20.89
CA LEU A 167 -35.61 -38.98 19.76
C LEU A 167 -35.41 -37.50 19.43
N THR A 168 -34.18 -37.00 19.52
CA THR A 168 -33.80 -35.62 19.16
C THR A 168 -33.68 -35.47 17.64
N SER A 169 -34.82 -35.45 16.93
CA SER A 169 -34.88 -35.47 15.46
C SER A 169 -34.60 -34.09 14.80
N SER A 170 -34.63 -33.01 15.59
CA SER A 170 -34.44 -31.63 15.10
C SER A 170 -33.13 -30.96 15.56
N ALA A 171 -32.23 -31.71 16.16
CA ALA A 171 -30.93 -31.20 16.54
C ALA A 171 -30.10 -30.90 15.26
N SER A 172 -29.39 -29.76 15.26
CA SER A 172 -28.51 -29.37 14.17
C SER A 172 -27.24 -28.73 14.72
N ALA A 173 -26.14 -28.94 14.02
CA ALA A 173 -24.89 -28.25 14.30
C ALA A 173 -24.16 -27.97 13.00
N ASN A 174 -23.57 -26.77 12.86
CA ASN A 174 -22.61 -26.45 11.82
C ASN A 174 -21.23 -26.25 12.48
N TYR A 175 -20.26 -26.95 11.98
CA TYR A 175 -18.86 -26.79 12.37
C TYR A 175 -17.97 -27.04 11.18
N VAL A 176 -16.82 -26.34 11.13
CA VAL A 176 -15.78 -26.64 10.15
C VAL A 176 -14.89 -27.72 10.78
N SER A 177 -14.90 -28.92 10.20
CA SER A 177 -13.93 -29.95 10.58
C SER A 177 -12.54 -29.51 10.11
N SER A 178 -11.59 -29.42 11.03
CA SER A 178 -10.16 -29.24 10.74
C SER A 178 -9.57 -30.41 9.98
#